data_8ec4cf94a34be423aaf90aebabf5ac80
#
_entry.id   8ec4cf94a34be423aaf90aebabf5ac80
#
_cell.length_a   1.000
_cell.length_b   1.000
_cell.length_c   1.000
_cell.angle_alpha   90.00
_cell.angle_beta   90.00
_cell.angle_gamma   90.00
#
_symmetry.space_group_name_H-M   'P 1'
#
loop_
_entity.id
_entity.type
_entity.pdbx_description
1 polymer ?
#
loop_
_entity_poly.entity_id
_entity_poly.type
_entity_poly.pdbx_seq_one_letter_code
_entity_poly.pdbx_strand_id
1 'polypeptide(L)'
;VAEYKLDAFDLLTEYLNETADAQVQVYHNGAAKPTVDFNRIPRGEVRARFDFYRKDMGGSVTAGTVLLDKTHFRRWLSSRGGDYKTFMQELEGQNLNATPKSGKAYLGKDTPIKLGQCYVIGINLNNPQTIGMLNDADDAIDNLTLNQLKVVT
;
A
#
# COMPACT_ATOMS: atom_id res chain seq x y z
N VAL A 1 2.81 32.88 -9.44
CA VAL A 1 3.18 31.94 -8.39
C VAL A 1 2.84 30.54 -8.85
N ALA A 2 3.87 29.72 -9.04
CA ALA A 2 3.65 28.34 -9.39
C ALA A 2 2.97 27.63 -8.22
N GLU A 3 1.70 27.30 -8.39
CA GLU A 3 1.04 26.45 -7.45
C GLU A 3 1.69 25.07 -7.50
N TYR A 4 2.17 24.62 -6.36
CA TYR A 4 2.76 23.31 -6.23
C TYR A 4 1.62 22.29 -6.29
N LYS A 5 1.35 21.78 -7.47
CA LYS A 5 0.42 20.65 -7.61
C LYS A 5 1.21 19.37 -7.41
N LEU A 6 0.98 18.72 -6.28
CA LEU A 6 1.47 17.36 -6.08
C LEU A 6 0.75 16.44 -7.07
N ASP A 7 1.49 15.56 -7.73
CA ASP A 7 0.88 14.58 -8.62
C ASP A 7 0.22 13.46 -7.78
N ALA A 8 -0.50 12.57 -8.46
CA ALA A 8 -1.20 11.48 -7.79
C ALA A 8 -0.26 10.58 -6.97
N PHE A 9 0.95 10.34 -7.48
CA PHE A 9 1.93 9.51 -6.79
C PHE A 9 2.43 10.17 -5.50
N ASP A 10 2.69 11.47 -5.53
CA ASP A 10 3.12 12.23 -4.34
C ASP A 10 2.03 12.25 -3.28
N LEU A 11 0.78 12.48 -3.69
CA LEU A 11 -0.37 12.44 -2.78
C LEU A 11 -0.55 11.06 -2.15
N LEU A 12 -0.41 10.01 -2.94
CA LEU A 12 -0.48 8.64 -2.47
C LEU A 12 0.61 8.37 -1.44
N THR A 13 1.85 8.76 -1.73
CA THR A 13 2.98 8.59 -0.83
C THR A 13 2.75 9.29 0.50
N GLU A 14 2.26 10.52 0.44
CA GLU A 14 1.96 11.30 1.65
C GLU A 14 0.86 10.64 2.49
N TYR A 15 -0.21 10.18 1.84
CA TYR A 15 -1.30 9.48 2.52
C TYR A 15 -0.82 8.19 3.18
N LEU A 16 -0.02 7.40 2.47
CA LEU A 16 0.50 6.14 3.00
C LEU A 16 1.46 6.36 4.18
N ASN A 17 2.24 7.43 4.15
CA ASN A 17 3.11 7.79 5.27
C ASN A 17 2.28 8.19 6.50
N GLU A 18 1.22 8.97 6.31
CA GLU A 18 0.36 9.40 7.42
C GLU A 18 -0.47 8.25 8.01
N THR A 19 -0.79 7.24 7.22
CA THR A 19 -1.57 6.08 7.67
C THR A 19 -0.72 4.84 7.92
N ALA A 20 0.59 5.01 8.14
CA ALA A 20 1.51 3.88 8.29
C ALA A 20 1.09 2.90 9.39
N ASP A 21 0.48 3.37 10.47
CA ASP A 21 0.01 2.53 11.58
C ASP A 21 -1.30 1.79 11.28
N ALA A 22 -1.94 2.09 10.17
CA ALA A 22 -3.24 1.55 9.78
C ALA A 22 -3.16 0.76 8.48
N GLN A 23 -2.03 0.12 8.21
CA GLN A 23 -1.77 -0.62 6.98
C GLN A 23 -1.58 -2.10 7.25
N VAL A 24 -2.12 -2.92 6.35
CA VAL A 24 -1.89 -4.36 6.32
C VAL A 24 -1.02 -4.68 5.11
N GLN A 25 -0.01 -5.53 5.29
CA GLN A 25 0.87 -5.98 4.21
C GLN A 25 0.76 -7.50 4.08
N VAL A 26 0.31 -7.96 2.92
CA VAL A 26 0.16 -9.38 2.62
C VAL A 26 1.12 -9.75 1.51
N TYR A 27 1.94 -10.77 1.75
CA TYR A 27 2.89 -11.28 0.77
C TYR A 27 2.36 -12.56 0.14
N HIS A 28 2.21 -12.55 -1.17
CA HIS A 28 1.82 -13.71 -1.96
C HIS A 28 3.09 -14.39 -2.48
N ASN A 29 3.29 -15.65 -2.09
CA ASN A 29 4.57 -16.37 -2.26
C ASN A 29 4.45 -17.48 -3.32
N GLY A 30 4.07 -17.15 -4.54
CA GLY A 30 3.89 -18.12 -5.60
C GLY A 30 2.79 -19.13 -5.25
N ALA A 31 3.12 -20.42 -5.23
CA ALA A 31 2.17 -21.48 -4.90
C ALA A 31 1.95 -21.66 -3.39
N ALA A 32 2.77 -21.05 -2.55
CA ALA A 32 2.64 -21.13 -1.10
C ALA A 32 1.51 -20.22 -0.60
N LYS A 33 1.08 -20.43 0.64
CA LYS A 33 0.06 -19.59 1.26
C LYS A 33 0.57 -18.16 1.45
N PRO A 34 -0.32 -17.16 1.34
CA PRO A 34 0.06 -15.79 1.67
C PRO A 34 0.55 -15.66 3.10
N THR A 35 1.51 -14.78 3.32
CA THR A 35 2.10 -14.51 4.64
C THR A 35 1.89 -13.06 5.05
N VAL A 36 1.75 -12.84 6.35
CA VAL A 36 1.55 -11.52 6.95
C VAL A 36 2.60 -11.34 8.05
N ASP A 37 3.16 -10.13 8.15
CA ASP A 37 4.05 -9.82 9.27
C ASP A 37 3.21 -9.51 10.51
N PHE A 38 3.18 -10.46 11.45
CA PHE A 38 2.42 -10.32 12.68
C PHE A 38 2.85 -9.14 13.57
N ASN A 39 4.10 -8.68 13.42
CA ASN A 39 4.60 -7.54 14.18
C ASN A 39 4.09 -6.19 13.64
N ARG A 40 3.53 -6.19 12.43
CA ARG A 40 3.03 -4.99 11.76
C ARG A 40 1.52 -4.96 11.57
N ILE A 41 0.80 -5.88 12.21
CA ILE A 41 -0.66 -5.89 12.13
C ILE A 41 -1.21 -4.71 12.94
N PRO A 42 -2.02 -3.83 12.33
CA PRO A 42 -2.62 -2.72 13.05
C PRO A 42 -3.61 -3.23 14.09
N ARG A 43 -3.62 -2.60 15.26
CA ARG A 43 -4.52 -2.97 16.36
C ARG A 43 -5.87 -2.23 16.29
N GLY A 44 -6.00 -1.31 15.38
CA GLY A 44 -7.21 -0.50 15.21
C GLY A 44 -7.73 -0.58 13.80
N GLU A 45 -8.16 0.56 13.28
CA GLU A 45 -8.72 0.66 11.95
C GLU A 45 -7.66 0.41 10.88
N VAL A 46 -8.07 -0.23 9.77
CA VAL A 46 -7.23 -0.43 8.61
C VAL A 46 -7.66 0.55 7.53
N ARG A 47 -6.72 1.34 7.02
CA ARG A 47 -6.96 2.34 5.97
C ARG A 47 -6.38 1.95 4.63
N ALA A 48 -5.39 1.06 4.62
CA ALA A 48 -4.76 0.59 3.39
C ALA A 48 -4.33 -0.86 3.53
N ARG A 49 -4.34 -1.55 2.40
CA ARG A 49 -3.85 -2.93 2.30
C ARG A 49 -2.90 -3.02 1.14
N PHE A 50 -1.70 -3.53 1.38
CA PHE A 50 -0.72 -3.87 0.36
C PHE A 50 -0.77 -5.35 0.07
N ASP A 51 -0.82 -5.70 -1.22
CA ASP A 51 -0.63 -7.07 -1.69
C ASP A 51 0.65 -7.07 -2.51
N PHE A 52 1.68 -7.75 -1.99
CA PHE A 52 2.97 -7.89 -2.66
C PHE A 52 3.08 -9.29 -3.24
N TYR A 53 3.53 -9.39 -4.47
CA TYR A 53 3.68 -10.67 -5.19
C TYR A 53 5.15 -10.97 -5.40
N ARG A 54 5.56 -12.17 -5.03
CA ARG A 54 6.92 -12.67 -5.19
C ARG A 54 6.88 -14.17 -5.50
N LYS A 55 7.96 -14.70 -6.09
CA LYS A 55 8.01 -16.12 -6.46
C LYS A 55 8.09 -17.03 -5.24
N ASP A 56 8.93 -16.65 -4.27
CA ASP A 56 9.24 -17.45 -3.10
C ASP A 56 9.25 -16.57 -1.85
N MET A 57 9.04 -17.21 -0.70
CA MET A 57 9.20 -16.54 0.59
C MET A 57 10.64 -16.02 0.71
N GLY A 58 10.79 -14.73 1.02
CA GLY A 58 12.11 -14.08 1.12
C GLY A 58 12.67 -13.57 -0.20
N GLY A 59 12.01 -13.83 -1.33
CA GLY A 59 12.40 -13.29 -2.63
C GLY A 59 12.01 -11.82 -2.82
N SER A 60 12.54 -11.20 -3.88
CA SER A 60 12.20 -9.82 -4.23
C SER A 60 10.77 -9.72 -4.73
N VAL A 61 10.09 -8.62 -4.37
CA VAL A 61 8.76 -8.31 -4.86
C VAL A 61 8.83 -7.96 -6.34
N THR A 62 8.00 -8.62 -7.15
CA THR A 62 7.95 -8.40 -8.60
C THR A 62 6.71 -7.64 -9.04
N ALA A 63 5.69 -7.58 -8.19
CA ALA A 63 4.45 -6.87 -8.46
C ALA A 63 3.79 -6.46 -7.15
N GLY A 64 2.93 -5.49 -7.19
CA GLY A 64 2.20 -5.06 -6.01
C GLY A 64 0.94 -4.29 -6.35
N THR A 65 0.02 -4.29 -5.40
CA THR A 65 -1.22 -3.51 -5.45
C THR A 65 -1.47 -2.93 -4.07
N VAL A 66 -1.98 -1.71 -4.01
CA VAL A 66 -2.47 -1.13 -2.76
C VAL A 66 -3.96 -0.84 -2.89
N LEU A 67 -4.72 -1.23 -1.88
CA LEU A 67 -6.14 -0.90 -1.76
C LEU A 67 -6.29 0.12 -0.64
N LEU A 68 -6.89 1.27 -0.95
CA LEU A 68 -7.15 2.33 0.01
C LEU A 68 -8.63 2.33 0.40
N ASP A 69 -8.91 2.58 1.67
CA ASP A 69 -10.28 2.88 2.12
C ASP A 69 -10.74 4.17 1.41
N LYS A 70 -11.66 4.02 0.46
CA LYS A 70 -12.09 5.12 -0.40
C LYS A 70 -12.67 6.29 0.38
N THR A 71 -13.52 6.01 1.35
CA THR A 71 -14.18 7.05 2.14
C THR A 71 -13.17 7.86 2.94
N HIS A 72 -12.25 7.19 3.60
CA HIS A 72 -11.20 7.84 4.38
C HIS A 72 -10.24 8.63 3.49
N PHE A 73 -9.81 8.04 2.38
CA PHE A 73 -8.91 8.69 1.44
C PHE A 73 -9.52 9.96 0.85
N ARG A 74 -10.80 9.92 0.47
CA ARG A 74 -11.47 11.10 -0.09
C ARG A 74 -11.56 12.26 0.90
N ARG A 75 -11.83 11.96 2.16
CA ARG A 75 -11.82 12.99 3.22
C ARG A 75 -10.44 13.59 3.40
N TRP A 76 -9.43 12.73 3.46
CA TRP A 76 -8.05 13.18 3.58
C TRP A 76 -7.66 14.07 2.40
N LEU A 77 -7.96 13.63 1.18
CA LEU A 77 -7.65 14.37 -0.03
C LEU A 77 -8.30 15.75 -0.04
N SER A 78 -9.59 15.83 0.33
CA SER A 78 -10.30 17.09 0.44
C SER A 78 -9.68 18.01 1.50
N SER A 79 -9.23 17.47 2.63
CA SER A 79 -8.58 18.26 3.67
C SER A 79 -7.25 18.85 3.22
N ARG A 80 -6.62 18.25 2.20
CA ARG A 80 -5.37 18.73 1.59
C ARG A 80 -5.61 19.63 0.38
N GLY A 81 -6.88 19.96 0.08
CA GLY A 81 -7.22 20.76 -1.10
C GLY A 81 -7.11 20.02 -2.41
N GLY A 82 -6.99 18.69 -2.38
CA GLY A 82 -6.93 17.87 -3.57
C GLY A 82 -8.29 17.57 -4.16
N ASP A 83 -8.30 17.24 -5.46
CA ASP A 83 -9.51 16.88 -6.20
C ASP A 83 -9.50 15.39 -6.54
N TYR A 84 -10.51 14.66 -6.06
CA TYR A 84 -10.63 13.22 -6.27
C TYR A 84 -10.71 12.85 -7.75
N LYS A 85 -11.48 13.62 -8.53
CA LYS A 85 -11.62 13.36 -9.96
C LYS A 85 -10.29 13.48 -10.69
N THR A 86 -9.54 14.54 -10.41
CA THR A 86 -8.20 14.73 -10.97
C THR A 86 -7.25 13.61 -10.58
N PHE A 87 -7.27 13.22 -9.32
CA PHE A 87 -6.46 12.10 -8.81
C PHE A 87 -6.75 10.81 -9.61
N MET A 88 -8.03 10.47 -9.78
CA MET A 88 -8.41 9.26 -10.50
C MET A 88 -8.04 9.33 -11.98
N GLN A 89 -8.16 10.51 -12.62
CA GLN A 89 -7.75 10.71 -13.99
C GLN A 89 -6.25 10.51 -14.18
N GLU A 90 -5.45 10.99 -13.24
CA GLU A 90 -4.00 10.80 -13.27
C GLU A 90 -3.61 9.32 -13.12
N LEU A 91 -4.29 8.59 -12.23
CA LEU A 91 -4.08 7.15 -12.08
C LEU A 91 -4.39 6.39 -13.37
N GLU A 92 -5.50 6.70 -14.01
CA GLU A 92 -5.89 6.08 -15.29
C GLU A 92 -4.92 6.42 -16.40
N GLY A 93 -4.49 7.68 -16.47
CA GLY A 93 -3.52 8.14 -17.47
C GLY A 93 -2.16 7.47 -17.36
N GLN A 94 -1.78 7.02 -16.18
CA GLN A 94 -0.52 6.31 -15.93
C GLN A 94 -0.69 4.79 -15.87
N ASN A 95 -1.86 4.26 -16.17
CA ASN A 95 -2.21 2.83 -16.06
C ASN A 95 -2.00 2.26 -14.65
N LEU A 96 -2.24 3.07 -13.64
CA LEU A 96 -2.08 2.68 -12.24
C LEU A 96 -3.39 2.27 -11.58
N ASN A 97 -4.53 2.51 -12.20
CA ASN A 97 -5.83 2.16 -11.61
C ASN A 97 -6.06 0.65 -11.64
N ALA A 98 -6.19 0.05 -10.47
CA ALA A 98 -6.48 -1.37 -10.28
C ALA A 98 -7.70 -1.60 -9.40
N THR A 99 -8.62 -0.64 -9.36
CA THR A 99 -9.85 -0.73 -8.56
C THR A 99 -10.68 -1.93 -9.01
N PRO A 100 -11.14 -2.81 -8.09
CA PRO A 100 -12.04 -3.91 -8.44
C PRO A 100 -13.31 -3.42 -9.12
N LYS A 101 -13.88 -4.25 -10.00
CA LYS A 101 -15.12 -3.88 -10.72
C LYS A 101 -16.26 -3.49 -9.80
N SER A 102 -16.38 -4.16 -8.65
CA SER A 102 -17.39 -3.84 -7.64
C SER A 102 -17.07 -2.58 -6.82
N GLY A 103 -15.82 -2.12 -6.87
CA GLY A 103 -15.34 -1.05 -6.01
C GLY A 103 -15.22 -1.44 -4.54
N LYS A 104 -15.43 -2.72 -4.20
CA LYS A 104 -15.45 -3.22 -2.82
C LYS A 104 -14.40 -4.30 -2.61
N ALA A 105 -13.84 -4.36 -1.41
CA ALA A 105 -12.90 -5.40 -1.01
C ALA A 105 -12.87 -5.58 0.51
N TYR A 106 -12.30 -6.70 0.92
CA TYR A 106 -12.01 -7.00 2.33
C TYR A 106 -10.55 -6.68 2.60
N LEU A 107 -10.30 -5.61 3.35
CA LEU A 107 -8.91 -5.22 3.67
C LEU A 107 -8.23 -6.23 4.59
N GLY A 108 -9.01 -6.98 5.37
CA GLY A 108 -8.48 -8.00 6.28
C GLY A 108 -8.39 -9.42 5.70
N LYS A 109 -8.65 -9.62 4.41
CA LYS A 109 -8.59 -10.96 3.80
C LYS A 109 -7.18 -11.56 3.93
N ASP A 110 -7.10 -12.83 4.29
CA ASP A 110 -5.85 -13.57 4.52
C ASP A 110 -5.02 -13.03 5.70
N THR A 111 -5.65 -12.27 6.59
CA THR A 111 -5.01 -11.75 7.81
C THR A 111 -5.83 -12.16 9.03
N PRO A 112 -5.24 -12.09 10.25
CA PRO A 112 -6.02 -12.31 11.48
C PRO A 112 -7.08 -11.24 11.77
N ILE A 113 -7.06 -10.11 11.05
CA ILE A 113 -8.00 -9.01 11.25
C ILE A 113 -9.29 -9.32 10.52
N LYS A 114 -10.40 -9.37 11.26
CA LYS A 114 -11.72 -9.59 10.70
C LYS A 114 -12.41 -8.25 10.48
N LEU A 115 -12.51 -7.85 9.22
CA LEU A 115 -13.15 -6.61 8.81
C LEU A 115 -14.25 -6.92 7.79
N GLY A 116 -15.30 -6.11 7.80
CA GLY A 116 -16.31 -6.17 6.77
C GLY A 116 -15.80 -5.63 5.43
N GLN A 117 -16.59 -5.82 4.40
CA GLN A 117 -16.31 -5.29 3.07
C GLN A 117 -16.47 -3.77 3.06
N CYS A 118 -15.57 -3.06 2.39
CA CYS A 118 -15.64 -1.60 2.24
C CYS A 118 -15.37 -1.18 0.80
N TYR A 119 -15.74 0.04 0.47
CA TYR A 119 -15.37 0.63 -0.82
C TYR A 119 -13.89 0.98 -0.83
N VAL A 120 -13.21 0.64 -1.91
CA VAL A 120 -11.77 0.82 -2.04
C VAL A 120 -11.39 1.48 -3.35
N ILE A 121 -10.20 2.11 -3.35
CA ILE A 121 -9.49 2.52 -4.55
C ILE A 121 -8.29 1.60 -4.66
N GLY A 122 -8.19 0.87 -5.78
CA GLY A 122 -7.05 0.01 -6.06
C GLY A 122 -6.01 0.72 -6.91
N ILE A 123 -4.76 0.61 -6.55
CA ILE A 123 -3.65 1.22 -7.26
C ILE A 123 -2.62 0.15 -7.60
N ASN A 124 -2.26 0.07 -8.86
CA ASN A 124 -1.28 -0.89 -9.37
C ASN A 124 0.14 -0.32 -9.14
N LEU A 125 0.97 -1.07 -8.45
CA LEU A 125 2.34 -0.69 -8.14
C LEU A 125 3.36 -1.40 -9.04
N ASN A 126 2.95 -1.89 -10.21
CA ASN A 126 3.77 -2.74 -11.08
C ASN A 126 4.73 -1.97 -11.99
N ASN A 127 4.80 -0.65 -11.91
CA ASN A 127 5.77 0.07 -12.71
C ASN A 127 7.19 -0.12 -12.12
N PRO A 128 8.25 -0.16 -12.96
CA PRO A 128 9.60 -0.48 -12.48
C PRO A 128 10.11 0.45 -11.37
N GLN A 129 9.75 1.73 -11.42
CA GLN A 129 10.15 2.71 -10.41
C GLN A 129 9.52 2.39 -9.06
N THR A 130 8.23 2.07 -9.05
CA THR A 130 7.51 1.72 -7.82
C THR A 130 8.02 0.41 -7.24
N ILE A 131 8.25 -0.61 -8.08
CA ILE A 131 8.81 -1.89 -7.65
C ILE A 131 10.20 -1.71 -7.04
N GLY A 132 11.03 -0.88 -7.65
CA GLY A 132 12.35 -0.54 -7.11
C GLY A 132 12.25 0.09 -5.72
N MET A 133 11.33 1.03 -5.53
CA MET A 133 11.10 1.67 -4.23
C MET A 133 10.63 0.67 -3.17
N LEU A 134 9.74 -0.27 -3.52
CA LEU A 134 9.25 -1.30 -2.59
C LEU A 134 10.38 -2.23 -2.14
N ASN A 135 11.22 -2.67 -3.06
CA ASN A 135 12.36 -3.53 -2.73
C ASN A 135 13.41 -2.79 -1.91
N ASP A 136 13.68 -1.53 -2.23
CA ASP A 136 14.61 -0.69 -1.47
C ASP A 136 14.11 -0.45 -0.04
N ALA A 137 12.81 -0.23 0.14
CA ALA A 137 12.21 -0.07 1.46
C ALA A 137 12.30 -1.35 2.29
N ASP A 138 12.06 -2.52 1.68
CA ASP A 138 12.23 -3.82 2.34
C ASP A 138 13.69 -4.03 2.76
N ASP A 139 14.64 -3.77 1.87
CA ASP A 139 16.06 -3.88 2.15
C ASP A 139 16.47 -2.95 3.30
N ALA A 140 15.97 -1.72 3.33
CA ALA A 140 16.25 -0.78 4.40
C ALA A 140 15.71 -1.26 5.75
N ILE A 141 14.51 -1.84 5.78
CA ILE A 141 13.91 -2.42 6.99
C ILE A 141 14.71 -3.64 7.45
N ASP A 142 15.08 -4.53 6.56
CA ASP A 142 15.89 -5.71 6.88
C ASP A 142 17.27 -5.30 7.43
N ASN A 143 17.89 -4.30 6.82
CA ASN A 143 19.16 -3.76 7.29
C ASN A 143 19.06 -3.12 8.67
N LEU A 144 17.97 -2.40 8.97
CA LEU A 144 17.71 -1.84 10.29
C LEU A 144 17.56 -2.93 11.34
N THR A 145 16.81 -3.99 11.02
CA THR A 145 16.62 -5.14 11.92
C THR A 145 17.94 -5.85 12.21
N LEU A 146 18.75 -6.07 11.17
CA LEU A 146 20.07 -6.67 11.30
C LEU A 146 21.00 -5.81 12.17
N ASN A 147 20.98 -4.50 11.97
CA ASN A 147 21.79 -3.57 12.76
C ASN A 147 21.35 -3.54 14.23
N GLN A 148 20.05 -3.62 14.50
CA GLN A 148 19.53 -3.74 15.86
C GLN A 148 19.99 -5.04 16.53
N LEU A 149 19.96 -6.15 15.80
CA LEU A 149 20.47 -7.44 16.30
C LEU A 149 21.96 -7.40 16.60
N LYS A 150 22.76 -6.69 15.81
CA LYS A 150 24.19 -6.51 16.03
C LYS A 150 24.50 -5.67 17.25
N VAL A 151 23.64 -4.71 17.58
CA VAL A 151 23.82 -3.84 18.76
C VAL A 151 23.51 -4.59 20.04
N VAL A 152 22.62 -5.59 20.01
CA VAL A 152 22.22 -6.37 21.19
C VAL A 152 23.22 -7.51 21.47
N THR A 153 24.00 -7.88 20.52
CA THR A 153 25.08 -8.88 20.69
C THR A 153 26.41 -8.22 20.95
#